data_0edcf197d75b26b4ec1eace7d833d37f
#
_entry.id   0edcf197d75b26b4ec1eace7d833d37f
#
_cell.length_a   1.000
_cell.length_b   1.000
_cell.length_c   1.000
_cell.angle_alpha   90.00
_cell.angle_beta   90.00
_cell.angle_gamma   90.00
#
_symmetry.space_group_name_H-M   'P 1'
#
loop_
_entity.id
_entity.type
_entity.pdbx_description
1 polymer ?
#
loop_
_entity_poly.entity_id
_entity_poly.type
_entity_poly.pdbx_seq_one_letter_code
_entity_poly.pdbx_strand_id
1 'polypeptide(L)'
;MKRAFLGILAVAALVFARPAGGEDVSGWQGAKWGMTSDQVQKVLNYPTLVADLASVCGEKCDEGAALQLDDYDLSGQHFMVRFWFTKPEMRLHAVSMYAKPGSDAGDNGGFTKIKDYLQTVHGSPQSVGLNRGRFVYTWPLPSTTVTLNSNATNQTTIVYEEKTGKAGGGS
;
A
#
# COMPACT_ATOMS: atom_id res chain seq x y z
N MET A 1 -56.31 -43.21 -11.90
CA MET A 1 -55.54 -42.25 -12.72
C MET A 1 -54.99 -41.20 -11.80
N LYS A 2 -53.66 -41.28 -11.40
CA LYS A 2 -52.99 -40.32 -10.51
C LYS A 2 -52.00 -39.56 -11.37
N ARG A 3 -52.21 -38.24 -11.57
CA ARG A 3 -51.31 -37.34 -12.27
C ARG A 3 -50.28 -36.77 -11.26
N ALA A 4 -49.01 -37.12 -11.43
CA ALA A 4 -47.90 -36.53 -10.68
C ALA A 4 -47.48 -35.20 -11.37
N PHE A 5 -47.55 -34.10 -10.62
CA PHE A 5 -46.99 -32.82 -11.03
C PHE A 5 -45.50 -32.78 -10.63
N LEU A 6 -44.63 -32.75 -11.61
CA LEU A 6 -43.20 -32.52 -11.42
C LEU A 6 -42.96 -31.01 -11.38
N GLY A 7 -42.70 -30.44 -10.19
CA GLY A 7 -42.31 -29.06 -10.03
C GLY A 7 -40.81 -28.91 -10.31
N ILE A 8 -40.50 -28.17 -11.37
CA ILE A 8 -39.11 -27.77 -11.69
C ILE A 8 -38.75 -26.56 -10.82
N LEU A 9 -37.90 -26.77 -9.84
CA LEU A 9 -37.28 -25.69 -9.05
C LEU A 9 -36.13 -25.07 -9.87
N ALA A 10 -36.35 -23.90 -10.46
CA ALA A 10 -35.31 -23.10 -11.08
C ALA A 10 -34.49 -22.39 -9.98
N VAL A 11 -33.32 -22.90 -9.69
CA VAL A 11 -32.34 -22.23 -8.84
C VAL A 11 -31.67 -21.11 -9.66
N ALA A 12 -32.12 -19.87 -9.44
CA ALA A 12 -31.44 -18.69 -9.98
C ALA A 12 -30.14 -18.48 -9.24
N ALA A 13 -29.01 -18.85 -9.88
CA ALA A 13 -27.69 -18.52 -9.40
C ALA A 13 -27.46 -17.00 -9.56
N LEU A 14 -27.61 -16.25 -8.47
CA LEU A 14 -27.17 -14.86 -8.38
C LEU A 14 -25.64 -14.82 -8.46
N VAL A 15 -25.11 -14.60 -9.65
CA VAL A 15 -23.71 -14.27 -9.85
C VAL A 15 -23.52 -12.85 -9.35
N PHE A 16 -23.06 -12.69 -8.11
CA PHE A 16 -22.55 -11.42 -7.62
C PHE A 16 -21.26 -11.12 -8.39
N ALA A 17 -21.34 -10.27 -9.39
CA ALA A 17 -20.18 -9.66 -10.00
C ALA A 17 -19.44 -8.88 -8.88
N ARG A 18 -18.32 -9.41 -8.40
CA ARG A 18 -17.42 -8.66 -7.53
C ARG A 18 -16.95 -7.44 -8.32
N PRO A 19 -17.08 -6.22 -7.79
CA PRO A 19 -16.48 -5.07 -8.42
C PRO A 19 -14.98 -5.32 -8.53
N ALA A 20 -14.41 -5.01 -9.69
CA ALA A 20 -12.98 -5.15 -9.99
C ALA A 20 -12.12 -4.07 -9.28
N GLY A 21 -12.55 -3.61 -8.12
CA GLY A 21 -11.81 -2.72 -7.23
C GLY A 21 -11.25 -3.55 -6.08
N GLY A 22 -9.94 -3.49 -5.85
CA GLY A 22 -9.30 -4.09 -4.68
C GLY A 22 -9.99 -3.61 -3.40
N GLU A 23 -9.92 -4.44 -2.36
CA GLU A 23 -10.42 -4.09 -1.03
C GLU A 23 -9.79 -2.78 -0.55
N ASP A 24 -10.60 -1.88 0.04
CA ASP A 24 -10.08 -0.60 0.51
C ASP A 24 -9.08 -0.80 1.65
N VAL A 25 -7.94 -0.16 1.52
CA VAL A 25 -6.85 -0.20 2.49
C VAL A 25 -6.78 1.18 3.17
N SER A 26 -7.28 1.28 4.40
CA SER A 26 -7.26 2.53 5.19
C SER A 26 -6.01 2.65 6.07
N GLY A 27 -4.86 2.16 5.61
CA GLY A 27 -3.61 2.12 6.36
C GLY A 27 -2.66 1.03 5.88
N TRP A 28 -1.82 0.51 6.79
CA TRP A 28 -0.88 -0.56 6.49
C TRP A 28 -0.73 -1.52 7.69
N GLN A 29 -0.94 -2.82 7.50
CA GLN A 29 -0.79 -3.88 8.52
C GLN A 29 -1.50 -3.57 9.85
N GLY A 30 -2.70 -2.98 9.80
CA GLY A 30 -3.48 -2.58 10.97
C GLY A 30 -3.19 -1.18 11.50
N ALA A 31 -2.07 -0.55 11.14
CA ALA A 31 -1.85 0.88 11.35
C ALA A 31 -2.75 1.65 10.38
N LYS A 32 -3.63 2.51 10.91
CA LYS A 32 -4.59 3.29 10.12
C LYS A 32 -4.09 4.71 9.89
N TRP A 33 -4.50 5.32 8.80
CA TRP A 33 -4.24 6.73 8.53
C TRP A 33 -4.76 7.59 9.70
N GLY A 34 -4.04 8.65 10.01
CA GLY A 34 -4.34 9.53 11.13
C GLY A 34 -3.90 9.05 12.52
N MET A 35 -3.36 7.83 12.67
CA MET A 35 -2.77 7.38 13.94
C MET A 35 -1.50 8.15 14.29
N THR A 36 -1.26 8.35 15.59
CA THR A 36 0.01 8.86 16.10
C THR A 36 1.10 7.78 16.08
N SER A 37 2.38 8.17 16.23
CA SER A 37 3.49 7.22 16.28
C SER A 37 3.33 6.16 17.37
N ASP A 38 2.89 6.56 18.56
CA ASP A 38 2.65 5.65 19.69
C ASP A 38 1.53 4.64 19.39
N GLN A 39 0.46 5.09 18.70
CA GLN A 39 -0.63 4.23 18.28
C GLN A 39 -0.16 3.21 17.24
N VAL A 40 0.65 3.65 16.28
CA VAL A 40 1.23 2.77 15.25
C VAL A 40 2.14 1.71 15.89
N GLN A 41 3.04 2.10 16.79
CA GLN A 41 3.91 1.17 17.52
C GLN A 41 3.10 0.11 18.29
N LYS A 42 2.06 0.55 18.99
CA LYS A 42 1.20 -0.34 19.77
C LYS A 42 0.46 -1.36 18.91
N VAL A 43 0.00 -0.95 17.72
CA VAL A 43 -0.76 -1.83 16.81
C VAL A 43 0.17 -2.82 16.12
N LEU A 44 1.31 -2.37 15.63
CA LEU A 44 2.22 -3.21 14.88
C LEU A 44 2.94 -4.23 15.76
N ASN A 45 3.16 -3.92 17.05
CA ASN A 45 3.87 -4.79 18.01
C ASN A 45 5.25 -5.29 17.50
N TYR A 46 5.90 -4.50 16.63
CA TYR A 46 7.24 -4.75 16.13
C TYR A 46 8.26 -3.88 16.87
N PRO A 47 9.50 -4.33 17.06
CA PRO A 47 10.57 -3.47 17.52
C PRO A 47 10.87 -2.44 16.43
N THR A 48 10.34 -1.24 16.59
CA THR A 48 10.54 -0.13 15.65
C THR A 48 11.59 0.83 16.21
N LEU A 49 12.50 1.25 15.35
CA LEU A 49 13.42 2.34 15.66
C LEU A 49 12.72 3.67 15.35
N VAL A 50 12.77 4.60 16.31
CA VAL A 50 12.37 5.98 16.05
C VAL A 50 13.46 6.61 15.19
N ALA A 51 13.15 6.92 13.93
CA ALA A 51 14.07 7.68 13.09
C ALA A 51 14.12 9.13 13.58
N ASP A 52 15.32 9.71 13.65
CA ASP A 52 15.48 11.13 13.88
C ASP A 52 14.88 11.90 12.70
N LEU A 53 13.77 12.58 12.95
CA LEU A 53 13.04 13.36 11.95
C LEU A 53 13.91 14.45 11.30
N ALA A 54 14.85 15.01 12.04
CA ALA A 54 15.75 16.03 11.55
C ALA A 54 16.74 15.51 10.49
N SER A 55 17.11 14.24 10.58
CA SER A 55 18.08 13.63 9.65
C SER A 55 17.47 13.29 8.29
N VAL A 56 16.14 13.14 8.21
CA VAL A 56 15.47 12.66 7.00
C VAL A 56 15.00 13.80 6.10
N CYS A 57 14.63 14.95 6.66
CA CYS A 57 13.96 15.98 5.89
C CYS A 57 14.32 17.43 6.25
N GLY A 58 15.08 17.67 7.33
CA GLY A 58 15.37 19.03 7.81
C GLY A 58 14.12 19.80 8.28
N GLU A 59 14.33 21.05 8.72
CA GLU A 59 13.27 21.89 9.31
C GLU A 59 12.18 22.36 8.32
N LYS A 60 12.42 22.23 7.02
CA LYS A 60 11.53 22.77 5.97
C LYS A 60 10.51 21.79 5.43
N CYS A 61 10.49 20.55 5.92
CA CYS A 61 9.57 19.55 5.42
C CYS A 61 8.33 19.46 6.32
N ASP A 62 7.16 19.43 5.68
CA ASP A 62 5.86 19.26 6.35
C ASP A 62 5.64 17.82 6.82
N GLU A 63 6.54 16.91 6.44
CA GLU A 63 6.50 15.48 6.71
C GLU A 63 7.83 14.99 7.29
N GLY A 64 7.78 13.89 8.01
CA GLY A 64 8.98 13.22 8.50
C GLY A 64 8.74 11.74 8.79
N ALA A 65 9.73 10.90 8.52
CA ALA A 65 9.69 9.52 8.97
C ALA A 65 9.94 9.47 10.48
N ALA A 66 8.93 9.08 11.26
CA ALA A 66 9.04 8.97 12.71
C ALA A 66 9.36 7.54 13.17
N LEU A 67 8.99 6.53 12.39
CA LEU A 67 9.20 5.13 12.71
C LEU A 67 9.82 4.40 11.52
N GLN A 68 10.66 3.42 11.83
CA GLN A 68 11.27 2.55 10.83
C GLN A 68 11.25 1.10 11.31
N LEU A 69 10.94 0.19 10.42
CA LEU A 69 11.09 -1.24 10.58
C LEU A 69 12.21 -1.70 9.63
N ASP A 70 13.31 -2.21 10.19
CA ASP A 70 14.51 -2.48 9.40
C ASP A 70 14.39 -3.71 8.52
N ASP A 71 13.53 -4.65 8.87
CA ASP A 71 13.39 -5.87 8.11
C ASP A 71 11.92 -6.34 8.10
N TYR A 72 11.33 -6.32 6.92
CA TYR A 72 9.98 -6.81 6.67
C TYR A 72 10.01 -7.72 5.45
N ASP A 73 9.61 -8.97 5.63
CA ASP A 73 9.45 -9.92 4.52
C ASP A 73 8.11 -9.68 3.81
N LEU A 74 8.17 -9.45 2.52
CA LEU A 74 7.01 -9.42 1.63
C LEU A 74 7.25 -10.39 0.48
N SER A 75 6.59 -11.54 0.50
CA SER A 75 6.72 -12.57 -0.54
C SER A 75 8.16 -13.05 -0.76
N GLY A 76 8.93 -13.20 0.31
CA GLY A 76 10.35 -13.61 0.26
C GLY A 76 11.30 -12.49 -0.15
N GLN A 77 10.84 -11.25 -0.15
CA GLN A 77 11.66 -10.07 -0.41
C GLN A 77 11.77 -9.21 0.84
N HIS A 78 12.97 -8.79 1.19
CA HIS A 78 13.21 -8.02 2.40
C HIS A 78 13.18 -6.51 2.14
N PHE A 79 12.44 -5.81 2.97
CA PHE A 79 12.25 -4.37 2.89
C PHE A 79 12.60 -3.66 4.18
N MET A 80 13.14 -2.46 4.08
CA MET A 80 13.09 -1.45 5.11
C MET A 80 11.78 -0.68 4.95
N VAL A 81 10.98 -0.55 6.01
CA VAL A 81 9.69 0.15 6.00
C VAL A 81 9.81 1.44 6.80
N ARG A 82 9.34 2.55 6.24
CA ARG A 82 9.28 3.85 6.91
C ARG A 82 7.85 4.34 6.99
N PHE A 83 7.49 4.86 8.15
CA PHE A 83 6.19 5.45 8.45
C PHE A 83 6.33 6.97 8.49
N TRP A 84 5.55 7.65 7.67
CA TRP A 84 5.61 9.10 7.48
C TRP A 84 4.43 9.76 8.17
N PHE A 85 4.73 10.80 8.92
CA PHE A 85 3.75 11.53 9.72
C PHE A 85 3.73 12.99 9.30
N THR A 86 2.51 13.56 9.21
CA THR A 86 2.31 14.99 8.94
C THR A 86 2.80 15.84 10.10
N LYS A 87 3.23 17.07 9.85
CA LYS A 87 3.46 18.09 10.87
C LYS A 87 2.33 19.13 10.81
N PRO A 88 1.95 19.75 11.92
CA PRO A 88 2.45 19.54 13.30
C PRO A 88 1.77 18.38 14.04
N GLU A 89 0.64 17.83 13.56
CA GLU A 89 -0.22 16.90 14.31
C GLU A 89 0.38 15.51 14.47
N MET A 90 1.48 15.20 13.78
CA MET A 90 2.16 13.90 13.80
C MET A 90 1.18 12.75 13.54
N ARG A 91 0.47 12.83 12.42
CA ARG A 91 -0.49 11.84 11.96
C ARG A 91 0.07 11.00 10.82
N LEU A 92 -0.06 9.67 10.93
CA LEU A 92 0.35 8.76 9.87
C LEU A 92 -0.43 9.04 8.58
N HIS A 93 0.28 9.32 7.49
CA HIS A 93 -0.32 9.57 6.18
C HIS A 93 0.31 8.75 5.04
N ALA A 94 1.53 8.22 5.24
CA ALA A 94 2.15 7.37 4.24
C ALA A 94 3.05 6.30 4.88
N VAL A 95 3.24 5.21 4.14
CA VAL A 95 4.19 4.13 4.46
C VAL A 95 4.98 3.82 3.20
N SER A 96 6.30 3.91 3.28
CA SER A 96 7.21 3.58 2.18
C SER A 96 8.02 2.35 2.51
N MET A 97 8.12 1.44 1.56
CA MET A 97 8.91 0.22 1.67
C MET A 97 10.02 0.28 0.62
N TYR A 98 11.26 0.11 1.07
CA TYR A 98 12.47 0.14 0.24
C TYR A 98 13.13 -1.23 0.26
N ALA A 99 13.29 -1.86 -0.89
CA ALA A 99 13.99 -3.15 -0.99
C ALA A 99 15.42 -3.01 -0.43
N LYS A 100 15.83 -3.97 0.40
CA LYS A 100 17.18 -3.96 0.99
C LYS A 100 18.21 -4.32 -0.07
N PRO A 101 19.42 -3.74 0.00
CA PRO A 101 20.53 -4.17 -0.85
C PRO A 101 20.80 -5.67 -0.69
N GLY A 102 21.02 -6.36 -1.79
CA GLY A 102 21.28 -7.81 -1.78
C GLY A 102 20.03 -8.68 -1.62
N SER A 103 18.83 -8.10 -1.46
CA SER A 103 17.59 -8.83 -1.70
C SER A 103 17.33 -8.89 -3.20
N ASP A 104 16.75 -10.02 -3.66
CA ASP A 104 16.39 -10.19 -5.09
C ASP A 104 15.38 -9.14 -5.59
N ALA A 105 14.81 -8.34 -4.69
CA ALA A 105 13.90 -7.25 -5.05
C ALA A 105 14.57 -6.10 -5.83
N GLY A 106 15.90 -6.06 -5.85
CA GLY A 106 16.67 -5.10 -6.67
C GLY A 106 16.87 -5.54 -8.11
N ASP A 107 16.62 -6.80 -8.44
CA ASP A 107 16.67 -7.33 -9.79
C ASP A 107 15.28 -7.32 -10.47
N ASN A 108 15.27 -7.58 -11.78
CA ASN A 108 14.00 -7.62 -12.54
C ASN A 108 13.04 -8.73 -12.03
N GLY A 109 13.57 -9.81 -11.44
CA GLY A 109 12.79 -10.92 -10.92
C GLY A 109 12.06 -10.55 -9.64
N GLY A 110 12.73 -9.90 -8.72
CA GLY A 110 12.14 -9.42 -7.46
C GLY A 110 11.06 -8.36 -7.68
N PHE A 111 11.31 -7.39 -8.56
CA PHE A 111 10.31 -6.39 -8.94
C PHE A 111 9.04 -7.05 -9.50
N THR A 112 9.19 -8.04 -10.38
CA THR A 112 8.06 -8.76 -10.97
C THR A 112 7.26 -9.52 -9.90
N LYS A 113 7.91 -10.22 -8.97
CA LYS A 113 7.24 -10.90 -7.86
C LYS A 113 6.40 -9.95 -7.02
N ILE A 114 6.94 -8.77 -6.68
CA ILE A 114 6.22 -7.74 -5.91
C ILE A 114 5.04 -7.18 -6.70
N LYS A 115 5.24 -6.90 -7.99
CA LYS A 115 4.14 -6.46 -8.87
C LYS A 115 3.00 -7.49 -8.88
N ASP A 116 3.32 -8.76 -9.06
CA ASP A 116 2.32 -9.84 -9.13
C ASP A 116 1.62 -10.04 -7.77
N TYR A 117 2.34 -9.90 -6.66
CA TYR A 117 1.76 -9.88 -5.33
C TYR A 117 0.75 -8.73 -5.17
N LEU A 118 1.14 -7.50 -5.51
CA LEU A 118 0.25 -6.33 -5.42
C LEU A 118 -0.97 -6.46 -6.34
N GLN A 119 -0.80 -7.07 -7.52
CA GLN A 119 -1.93 -7.38 -8.40
C GLN A 119 -2.87 -8.43 -7.79
N THR A 120 -2.35 -9.41 -7.06
CA THR A 120 -3.18 -10.40 -6.37
C THR A 120 -4.00 -9.76 -5.25
N VAL A 121 -3.41 -8.80 -4.52
CA VAL A 121 -4.06 -8.13 -3.37
C VAL A 121 -5.00 -7.01 -3.81
N HIS A 122 -4.58 -6.18 -4.77
CA HIS A 122 -5.27 -4.95 -5.14
C HIS A 122 -5.94 -5.00 -6.53
N GLY A 123 -5.81 -6.11 -7.25
CA GLY A 123 -6.26 -6.20 -8.63
C GLY A 123 -5.27 -5.60 -9.63
N SER A 124 -5.71 -5.42 -10.88
CA SER A 124 -4.85 -4.80 -11.90
C SER A 124 -4.57 -3.33 -11.57
N PRO A 125 -3.33 -2.84 -11.81
CA PRO A 125 -3.04 -1.42 -11.63
C PRO A 125 -3.90 -0.59 -12.59
N GLN A 126 -4.38 0.55 -12.12
CA GLN A 126 -5.21 1.46 -12.94
C GLN A 126 -4.37 2.27 -13.92
N SER A 127 -3.13 2.56 -13.56
CA SER A 127 -2.19 3.24 -14.44
C SER A 127 -0.82 2.58 -14.43
N VAL A 128 -0.19 2.58 -15.61
CA VAL A 128 1.21 2.23 -15.79
C VAL A 128 1.86 3.41 -16.50
N GLY A 129 2.76 4.09 -15.80
CA GLY A 129 3.47 5.25 -16.31
C GLY A 129 4.97 5.02 -16.40
N LEU A 130 5.67 6.00 -16.98
CA LEU A 130 7.13 6.05 -16.97
C LEU A 130 7.58 7.29 -16.21
N ASN A 131 8.40 7.10 -15.20
CA ASN A 131 9.09 8.17 -14.51
C ASN A 131 10.61 7.99 -14.69
N ARG A 132 11.23 8.92 -15.42
CA ARG A 132 12.68 8.87 -15.75
C ARG A 132 13.09 7.52 -16.38
N GLY A 133 12.26 6.99 -17.30
CA GLY A 133 12.51 5.73 -18.02
C GLY A 133 12.18 4.45 -17.23
N ARG A 134 11.51 4.56 -16.08
CA ARG A 134 11.14 3.42 -15.25
C ARG A 134 9.65 3.29 -15.11
N PHE A 135 9.17 2.03 -15.05
CA PHE A 135 7.77 1.76 -14.85
C PHE A 135 7.32 2.17 -13.45
N VAL A 136 6.19 2.86 -13.41
CA VAL A 136 5.44 3.19 -12.20
C VAL A 136 4.06 2.58 -12.33
N TYR A 137 3.71 1.70 -11.42
CA TYR A 137 2.40 1.06 -11.33
C TYR A 137 1.61 1.71 -10.20
N THR A 138 0.35 2.03 -10.44
CA THR A 138 -0.49 2.73 -9.44
C THR A 138 -1.83 2.04 -9.28
N TRP A 139 -2.22 1.82 -8.03
CA TRP A 139 -3.52 1.30 -7.59
C TRP A 139 -4.21 2.38 -6.74
N PRO A 140 -5.14 3.16 -7.31
CA PRO A 140 -5.90 4.15 -6.56
C PRO A 140 -7.10 3.48 -5.87
N LEU A 141 -6.88 2.97 -4.66
CA LEU A 141 -7.94 2.43 -3.80
C LEU A 141 -8.79 3.57 -3.21
N PRO A 142 -9.96 3.31 -2.61
CA PRO A 142 -10.83 4.38 -2.11
C PRO A 142 -10.13 5.36 -1.15
N SER A 143 -9.43 4.86 -0.12
CA SER A 143 -8.76 5.66 0.91
C SER A 143 -7.25 5.79 0.73
N THR A 144 -6.65 5.03 -0.18
CA THR A 144 -5.19 4.90 -0.31
C THR A 144 -4.77 4.86 -1.77
N THR A 145 -3.66 5.49 -2.10
CA THR A 145 -2.95 5.24 -3.36
C THR A 145 -1.77 4.33 -3.07
N VAL A 146 -1.69 3.20 -3.77
CA VAL A 146 -0.51 2.32 -3.73
C VAL A 146 0.29 2.54 -5.00
N THR A 147 1.59 2.78 -4.85
CA THR A 147 2.51 2.99 -5.97
C THR A 147 3.69 2.03 -5.86
N LEU A 148 3.98 1.30 -6.94
CA LEU A 148 5.17 0.48 -7.09
C LEU A 148 6.07 1.11 -8.15
N ASN A 149 7.32 1.37 -7.81
CA ASN A 149 8.32 1.87 -8.74
C ASN A 149 9.71 1.29 -8.44
N SER A 150 10.66 1.50 -9.35
CA SER A 150 12.09 1.34 -9.08
C SER A 150 12.76 2.72 -9.07
N ASN A 151 13.66 2.95 -8.12
CA ASN A 151 14.43 4.20 -8.06
C ASN A 151 15.64 4.18 -9.03
N ALA A 152 16.50 5.23 -8.94
CA ALA A 152 17.66 5.41 -9.82
C ALA A 152 18.69 4.27 -9.71
N THR A 153 18.73 3.55 -8.61
CA THR A 153 19.63 2.43 -8.35
C THR A 153 18.97 1.07 -8.56
N ASN A 154 17.84 1.03 -9.29
CA ASN A 154 16.98 -0.15 -9.49
C ASN A 154 16.40 -0.75 -8.19
N GLN A 155 16.45 -0.02 -7.09
CA GLN A 155 15.82 -0.45 -5.85
C GLN A 155 14.29 -0.37 -5.98
N THR A 156 13.61 -1.48 -5.75
CA THR A 156 12.15 -1.55 -5.71
C THR A 156 11.62 -0.74 -4.52
N THR A 157 10.64 0.12 -4.79
CA THR A 157 9.98 0.93 -3.77
C THR A 157 8.46 0.76 -3.88
N ILE A 158 7.80 0.54 -2.75
CA ILE A 158 6.34 0.53 -2.63
C ILE A 158 5.96 1.69 -1.72
N VAL A 159 4.96 2.47 -2.12
CA VAL A 159 4.42 3.57 -1.30
C VAL A 159 2.93 3.37 -1.16
N TYR A 160 2.45 3.33 0.08
CA TYR A 160 1.06 3.46 0.47
C TYR A 160 0.86 4.87 0.99
N GLU A 161 -0.05 5.62 0.38
CA GLU A 161 -0.28 7.02 0.71
C GLU A 161 -1.77 7.28 0.91
N GLU A 162 -2.11 7.95 2.01
CA GLU A 162 -3.47 8.37 2.29
C GLU A 162 -3.96 9.31 1.18
N LYS A 163 -5.13 9.03 0.65
CA LYS A 163 -5.83 10.01 -0.18
C LYS A 163 -6.39 11.09 0.72
N THR A 164 -5.65 12.16 0.89
CA THR A 164 -6.23 13.37 1.46
C THR A 164 -7.38 13.80 0.55
N GLY A 165 -8.62 13.65 1.05
CA GLY A 165 -9.77 14.18 0.36
C GLY A 165 -9.54 15.69 0.20
N LYS A 166 -9.14 16.14 -0.98
CA LYS A 166 -9.32 17.52 -1.35
C LYS A 166 -10.82 17.74 -1.32
N ALA A 167 -11.31 18.23 -0.19
CA ALA A 167 -12.61 18.88 -0.16
C ALA A 167 -12.58 19.87 -1.31
N GLY A 168 -13.39 19.62 -2.35
CA GLY A 168 -13.47 20.47 -3.52
C GLY A 168 -13.85 21.88 -3.10
N GLY A 169 -12.85 22.73 -2.94
CA GLY A 169 -12.99 24.17 -2.94
C GLY A 169 -13.21 24.60 -4.37
N GLY A 170 -14.44 24.43 -4.85
CA GLY A 170 -14.90 25.12 -6.03
C GLY A 170 -15.16 26.57 -5.62
N SER A 171 -14.55 27.49 -6.29
CA SER A 171 -14.98 28.88 -6.46
C SER A 171 -14.75 29.26 -7.90
#